data_db885a8b93eef5b5c747441e03adb531
#
_entry.id   db885a8b93eef5b5c747441e03adb531
#
_cell.length_a   1.000
_cell.length_b   1.000
_cell.length_c   1.000
_cell.angle_alpha   90.00
_cell.angle_beta   90.00
_cell.angle_gamma   90.00
#
_symmetry.space_group_name_H-M   'P 1'
#
loop_
_entity.id
_entity.type
_entity.pdbx_description
1 polymer ?
#
loop_
_entity_poly.entity_id
_entity_poly.type
_entity_poly.pdbx_seq_one_letter_code
_entity_poly.pdbx_strand_id
1 'polypeptide(L)'
;MKNEKINYNQKVNNDCVEIIPFTQKVYISAFKNCYTPQPAAYGKLIYWLVMTRFKDRVIAYRKCKDPQKRQAIKRNLPAITPSGLFRGKRCKENLFRHSCMVCIDIDADPNNPRSGTEWHKQIKIIADHFDSLVYGGLSLSGHGIYLIFRIADPTKHWEHLNSLMIEIEN
;
A
#
# COMPACT_ATOMS: atom_id res chain seq x y z
N MET A 1 -29.75 -4.94 -15.39
CA MET A 1 -29.13 -4.14 -14.31
C MET A 1 -28.10 -3.26 -15.00
N LYS A 2 -28.29 -1.94 -14.97
CA LYS A 2 -27.40 -0.98 -15.64
C LYS A 2 -26.10 -0.89 -14.86
N ASN A 3 -24.97 -1.16 -15.54
CA ASN A 3 -23.64 -0.86 -15.02
C ASN A 3 -23.46 0.65 -15.01
N GLU A 4 -23.60 1.28 -13.86
CA GLU A 4 -23.17 2.65 -13.67
C GLU A 4 -21.63 2.68 -13.72
N LYS A 5 -21.10 3.21 -14.82
CA LYS A 5 -19.69 3.56 -14.94
C LYS A 5 -19.41 4.68 -13.94
N ILE A 6 -18.66 4.37 -12.90
CA ILE A 6 -18.19 5.34 -11.93
C ILE A 6 -17.22 6.30 -12.63
N ASN A 7 -17.51 7.58 -12.52
CA ASN A 7 -16.76 8.65 -13.18
C ASN A 7 -15.48 8.96 -12.38
N TYR A 8 -14.32 8.56 -12.91
CA TYR A 8 -13.00 8.65 -12.26
C TYR A 8 -12.33 10.03 -12.32
N ASN A 9 -13.08 11.11 -12.55
CA ASN A 9 -12.54 12.46 -12.58
C ASN A 9 -12.42 13.06 -11.17
N GLN A 10 -11.55 12.50 -10.31
CA GLN A 10 -11.15 13.13 -9.07
C GLN A 10 -9.66 13.49 -9.08
N LYS A 11 -9.36 14.66 -8.51
CA LYS A 11 -8.03 15.28 -8.50
C LYS A 11 -6.99 14.31 -7.96
N VAL A 12 -6.02 13.99 -8.78
CA VAL A 12 -4.81 13.25 -8.41
C VAL A 12 -4.04 14.07 -7.38
N ASN A 13 -4.01 13.62 -6.14
CA ASN A 13 -2.94 14.00 -5.23
C ASN A 13 -1.66 13.35 -5.77
N ASN A 14 -0.58 14.10 -5.92
CA ASN A 14 0.63 13.71 -6.64
C ASN A 14 1.33 12.41 -6.17
N ASP A 15 0.80 11.71 -5.17
CA ASP A 15 1.42 10.53 -4.57
C ASP A 15 0.57 9.25 -4.61
N CYS A 16 -0.71 9.30 -5.04
CA CYS A 16 -1.56 8.11 -5.13
C CYS A 16 -2.71 8.23 -6.14
N VAL A 17 -3.08 7.11 -6.73
CA VAL A 17 -4.30 6.97 -7.56
C VAL A 17 -5.42 6.54 -6.62
N GLU A 18 -6.50 7.31 -6.61
CA GLU A 18 -7.55 7.14 -5.62
C GLU A 18 -8.64 6.15 -6.03
N ILE A 19 -9.26 5.50 -5.03
CA ILE A 19 -10.07 4.51 -5.12
C ILE A 19 -11.11 4.02 -4.22
N ILE A 20 -12.03 3.52 -4.41
CA ILE A 20 -13.13 2.59 -4.25
C ILE A 20 -13.86 2.59 -2.89
N PRO A 21 -15.21 2.76 -2.92
CA PRO A 21 -16.08 2.82 -1.73
C PRO A 21 -15.97 1.64 -0.77
N PHE A 22 -15.55 0.46 -1.24
CA PHE A 22 -15.51 -0.72 -0.41
C PHE A 22 -14.38 -0.70 0.65
N THR A 23 -13.29 0.06 0.44
CA THR A 23 -12.21 0.24 1.42
C THR A 23 -12.70 0.90 2.72
N GLN A 24 -13.83 1.59 2.69
CA GLN A 24 -14.42 2.22 3.88
C GLN A 24 -14.82 1.20 4.96
N LYS A 25 -15.08 -0.07 4.58
CA LYS A 25 -15.46 -1.15 5.50
C LYS A 25 -14.30 -2.04 5.92
N VAL A 26 -13.10 -1.84 5.34
CA VAL A 26 -11.94 -2.66 5.62
C VAL A 26 -11.18 -2.13 6.83
N TYR A 27 -11.04 -2.97 7.85
CA TYR A 27 -10.26 -2.68 9.04
C TYR A 27 -8.93 -3.42 9.01
N ILE A 28 -7.87 -2.74 9.45
CA ILE A 28 -6.50 -3.25 9.46
C ILE A 28 -5.78 -2.89 10.75
N SER A 29 -4.66 -3.57 11.00
CA SER A 29 -3.74 -3.23 12.08
C SER A 29 -2.75 -2.17 11.67
N ALA A 30 -2.55 -1.19 12.55
CA ALA A 30 -1.52 -0.17 12.43
C ALA A 30 -0.48 -0.34 13.54
N PHE A 31 0.77 -0.07 13.21
CA PHE A 31 1.93 -0.26 14.05
C PHE A 31 2.65 1.07 14.25
N LYS A 32 3.32 1.24 15.39
CA LYS A 32 4.10 2.44 15.68
C LYS A 32 5.13 2.73 14.58
N ASN A 33 5.73 1.68 14.04
CA ASN A 33 6.61 1.71 12.87
C ASN A 33 6.76 0.29 12.29
N CYS A 34 7.51 0.15 11.19
CA CYS A 34 7.71 -1.14 10.51
C CYS A 34 8.52 -2.16 11.33
N TYR A 35 9.19 -1.76 12.40
CA TYR A 35 9.97 -2.65 13.28
C TYR A 35 9.18 -3.12 14.51
N THR A 36 8.06 -2.44 14.83
CA THR A 36 7.24 -2.81 15.98
C THR A 36 6.43 -4.06 15.65
N PRO A 37 6.55 -5.14 16.44
CA PRO A 37 5.86 -6.39 16.14
C PRO A 37 4.39 -6.38 16.52
N GLN A 38 3.99 -5.55 17.49
CA GLN A 38 2.63 -5.52 18.02
C GLN A 38 1.84 -4.33 17.46
N PRO A 39 0.53 -4.49 17.15
CA PRO A 39 -0.32 -3.39 16.75
C PRO A 39 -0.40 -2.31 17.83
N ALA A 40 -0.32 -1.06 17.41
CA ALA A 40 -0.56 0.11 18.26
C ALA A 40 -2.01 0.59 18.18
N ALA A 41 -2.69 0.27 17.06
CA ALA A 41 -4.08 0.65 16.82
C ALA A 41 -4.73 -0.24 15.76
N TYR A 42 -6.05 -0.16 15.69
CA TYR A 42 -6.87 -0.70 14.62
C TYR A 42 -7.63 0.44 13.95
N GLY A 43 -7.80 0.39 12.64
CA GLY A 43 -8.50 1.45 11.93
C GLY A 43 -8.94 1.05 10.53
N LYS A 44 -9.75 1.90 9.91
CA LYS A 44 -10.19 1.68 8.55
C LYS A 44 -9.02 1.93 7.59
N LEU A 45 -8.83 1.03 6.62
CA LEU A 45 -7.77 1.12 5.62
C LEU A 45 -7.76 2.48 4.91
N ILE A 46 -8.94 2.95 4.49
CA ILE A 46 -9.06 4.21 3.75
C ILE A 46 -8.45 5.41 4.50
N TYR A 47 -8.60 5.49 5.83
CA TYR A 47 -8.03 6.61 6.59
C TYR A 47 -6.50 6.60 6.56
N TRP A 48 -5.88 5.42 6.50
CA TRP A 48 -4.43 5.29 6.40
C TRP A 48 -3.91 5.61 5.01
N LEU A 49 -4.68 5.30 3.96
CA LEU A 49 -4.29 5.55 2.57
C LEU A 49 -4.37 7.04 2.19
N VAL A 50 -5.38 7.77 2.72
CA VAL A 50 -5.57 9.21 2.40
C VAL A 50 -4.96 10.16 3.43
N MET A 51 -4.31 9.63 4.46
CA MET A 51 -3.76 10.40 5.56
C MET A 51 -2.58 11.28 5.14
N THR A 52 -2.66 12.57 5.39
CA THR A 52 -1.60 13.56 5.12
C THR A 52 -0.73 13.91 6.31
N ARG A 53 -1.10 13.45 7.52
CA ARG A 53 -0.43 13.78 8.79
C ARG A 53 1.09 13.58 8.78
N PHE A 54 1.59 12.64 8.00
CA PHE A 54 3.01 12.29 7.93
C PHE A 54 3.71 12.80 6.69
N LYS A 55 3.04 13.61 5.86
CA LYS A 55 3.56 14.12 4.58
C LYS A 55 4.94 14.77 4.73
N ASP A 56 5.11 15.67 5.71
CA ASP A 56 6.37 16.39 5.90
C ASP A 56 7.52 15.45 6.30
N ARG A 57 7.23 14.41 7.10
CA ARG A 57 8.21 13.39 7.46
C ARG A 57 8.61 12.52 6.28
N VAL A 58 7.67 12.18 5.40
CA VAL A 58 7.95 11.47 4.15
C VAL A 58 8.81 12.30 3.23
N ILE A 59 8.51 13.60 3.07
CA ILE A 59 9.32 14.53 2.30
C ILE A 59 10.74 14.64 2.90
N ALA A 60 10.86 14.78 4.21
CA ALA A 60 12.14 14.83 4.90
C ALA A 60 12.95 13.55 4.69
N TYR A 61 12.30 12.38 4.77
CA TYR A 61 12.92 11.09 4.49
C TYR A 61 13.47 11.01 3.06
N ARG A 62 12.68 11.41 2.07
CA ARG A 62 13.07 11.39 0.64
C ARG A 62 14.24 12.33 0.33
N LYS A 63 14.29 13.49 0.99
CA LYS A 63 15.37 14.48 0.84
C LYS A 63 16.65 14.14 1.61
N CYS A 64 16.56 13.30 2.63
CA CYS A 64 17.70 12.98 3.50
C CYS A 64 18.67 12.04 2.80
N LYS A 65 19.93 12.47 2.64
CA LYS A 65 21.02 11.66 2.06
C LYS A 65 21.76 10.82 3.09
N ASP A 66 21.71 11.22 4.36
CA ASP A 66 22.38 10.53 5.46
C ASP A 66 21.59 9.23 5.86
N PRO A 67 22.20 8.04 5.74
CA PRO A 67 21.51 6.78 6.02
C PRO A 67 21.02 6.66 7.47
N GLN A 68 21.80 7.17 8.44
CA GLN A 68 21.44 7.07 9.85
C GLN A 68 20.25 7.97 10.17
N LYS A 69 20.23 9.19 9.66
CA LYS A 69 19.11 10.12 9.80
C LYS A 69 17.87 9.60 9.08
N ARG A 70 18.01 9.03 7.87
CA ARG A 70 16.91 8.38 7.16
C ARG A 70 16.29 7.27 8.01
N GLN A 71 17.12 6.43 8.60
CA GLN A 71 16.65 5.35 9.48
C GLN A 71 15.92 5.88 10.72
N ALA A 72 16.41 6.97 11.32
CA ALA A 72 15.73 7.62 12.44
C ALA A 72 14.35 8.17 12.03
N ILE A 73 14.23 8.80 10.87
CA ILE A 73 12.94 9.27 10.34
C ILE A 73 12.00 8.08 10.11
N LYS A 74 12.47 6.99 9.46
CA LYS A 74 11.69 5.78 9.19
C LYS A 74 11.13 5.15 10.47
N ARG A 75 11.90 5.11 11.56
CA ARG A 75 11.46 4.62 12.88
C ARG A 75 10.33 5.43 13.51
N ASN A 76 10.12 6.66 13.04
CA ASN A 76 9.07 7.56 13.51
C ASN A 76 7.86 7.64 12.55
N LEU A 77 7.83 6.78 11.51
CA LEU A 77 6.69 6.65 10.61
C LEU A 77 5.88 5.41 10.96
N PRO A 78 4.55 5.51 11.03
CA PRO A 78 3.70 4.35 11.25
C PRO A 78 3.77 3.38 10.08
N ALA A 79 3.43 2.14 10.35
CA ALA A 79 3.24 1.11 9.34
C ALA A 79 1.85 0.49 9.48
N ILE A 80 1.33 -0.06 8.39
CA ILE A 80 0.07 -0.78 8.36
C ILE A 80 0.27 -2.18 7.76
N THR A 81 -0.66 -3.08 8.05
CA THR A 81 -0.76 -4.37 7.37
C THR A 81 -2.11 -4.45 6.68
N PRO A 82 -2.18 -4.17 5.36
CA PRO A 82 -3.43 -4.20 4.61
C PRO A 82 -4.16 -5.55 4.66
N SER A 83 -3.43 -6.64 4.82
CA SER A 83 -3.99 -8.01 4.83
C SER A 83 -4.87 -8.33 6.04
N GLY A 84 -4.89 -7.51 7.11
CA GLY A 84 -5.89 -7.73 8.17
C GLY A 84 -5.54 -7.25 9.57
N LEU A 85 -6.23 -7.87 10.52
CA LEU A 85 -6.17 -7.56 11.95
C LEU A 85 -5.37 -8.63 12.70
N PHE A 86 -4.40 -8.19 13.51
CA PHE A 86 -3.52 -9.04 14.27
C PHE A 86 -3.75 -8.86 15.78
N ARG A 87 -3.73 -9.96 16.54
CA ARG A 87 -3.68 -9.94 18.01
C ARG A 87 -2.28 -10.33 18.46
N GLY A 88 -1.58 -9.39 19.10
CA GLY A 88 -0.19 -9.63 19.51
C GLY A 88 0.82 -9.43 18.37
N LYS A 89 1.84 -10.28 18.29
CA LYS A 89 2.91 -10.15 17.31
C LYS A 89 2.38 -10.31 15.87
N ARG A 90 2.89 -9.51 14.94
CA ARG A 90 2.58 -9.57 13.51
C ARG A 90 3.17 -10.84 12.86
N CYS A 91 2.43 -11.92 12.89
CA CYS A 91 2.73 -13.21 12.27
C CYS A 91 1.42 -13.91 11.86
N LYS A 92 1.52 -14.93 11.02
CA LYS A 92 0.36 -15.64 10.45
C LYS A 92 -0.59 -16.16 11.52
N GLU A 93 -0.06 -16.72 12.59
CA GLU A 93 -0.79 -17.35 13.69
C GLU A 93 -1.65 -16.34 14.47
N ASN A 94 -1.25 -15.07 14.46
CA ASN A 94 -1.92 -14.00 15.17
C ASN A 94 -2.86 -13.18 14.28
N LEU A 95 -2.98 -13.51 12.99
CA LEU A 95 -3.96 -12.93 12.10
C LEU A 95 -5.35 -13.49 12.43
N PHE A 96 -6.14 -12.72 13.18
CA PHE A 96 -7.46 -13.20 13.60
C PHE A 96 -8.59 -12.80 12.65
N ARG A 97 -8.35 -11.85 11.73
CA ARG A 97 -9.30 -11.47 10.69
C ARG A 97 -8.57 -11.00 9.45
N HIS A 98 -8.71 -11.72 8.37
CA HIS A 98 -8.19 -11.34 7.06
C HIS A 98 -9.08 -10.26 6.43
N SER A 99 -8.47 -9.28 5.77
CA SER A 99 -9.16 -8.14 5.13
C SER A 99 -9.58 -8.40 3.69
N CYS A 100 -9.23 -9.55 3.13
CA CYS A 100 -9.30 -9.85 1.70
C CYS A 100 -8.43 -8.92 0.84
N MET A 101 -7.32 -8.42 1.40
CA MET A 101 -6.32 -7.63 0.69
C MET A 101 -4.98 -8.33 0.66
N VAL A 102 -4.29 -8.22 -0.48
CA VAL A 102 -2.86 -8.48 -0.59
C VAL A 102 -2.13 -7.20 -0.93
N CYS A 103 -0.87 -7.12 -0.54
CA CYS A 103 -0.03 -5.98 -0.79
C CYS A 103 1.24 -6.42 -1.50
N ILE A 104 1.58 -5.71 -2.58
CA ILE A 104 2.80 -5.89 -3.35
C ILE A 104 3.63 -4.62 -3.23
N ASP A 105 4.90 -4.76 -2.87
CA ASP A 105 5.88 -3.67 -2.82
C ASP A 105 6.89 -3.93 -3.96
N ILE A 106 6.92 -3.05 -4.94
CA ILE A 106 7.81 -3.14 -6.10
C ILE A 106 8.91 -2.09 -5.93
N ASP A 107 10.10 -2.55 -5.62
CA ASP A 107 11.27 -1.69 -5.51
C ASP A 107 11.84 -1.33 -6.87
N ALA A 108 12.50 -0.18 -6.96
CA ALA A 108 13.23 0.20 -8.16
C ALA A 108 14.44 -0.73 -8.37
N ASP A 109 14.68 -1.09 -9.62
CA ASP A 109 15.97 -1.63 -10.01
C ASP A 109 17.05 -0.55 -9.81
N PRO A 110 18.09 -0.79 -8.99
CA PRO A 110 19.17 0.18 -8.79
C PRO A 110 19.90 0.58 -10.09
N ASN A 111 19.91 -0.31 -11.09
CA ASN A 111 20.56 -0.10 -12.38
C ASN A 111 19.65 0.62 -13.39
N ASN A 112 18.34 0.64 -13.14
CA ASN A 112 17.36 1.31 -13.99
C ASN A 112 16.33 2.05 -13.13
N PRO A 113 16.72 3.12 -12.41
CA PRO A 113 15.83 3.84 -11.52
C PRO A 113 14.75 4.57 -12.32
N ARG A 114 13.49 4.38 -11.93
CA ARG A 114 12.35 5.11 -12.51
C ARG A 114 12.07 6.38 -11.71
N SER A 115 11.68 7.43 -12.41
CA SER A 115 11.18 8.67 -11.78
C SER A 115 9.80 8.45 -11.15
N GLY A 116 9.41 9.35 -10.23
CA GLY A 116 8.06 9.31 -9.67
C GLY A 116 6.96 9.42 -10.74
N THR A 117 7.21 10.19 -11.82
CA THR A 117 6.26 10.31 -12.95
C THR A 117 6.12 8.99 -13.72
N GLU A 118 7.21 8.24 -13.92
CA GLU A 118 7.17 6.93 -14.57
C GLU A 118 6.43 5.90 -13.71
N TRP A 119 6.64 5.93 -12.39
CA TRP A 119 5.91 5.11 -11.46
C TRP A 119 4.39 5.40 -11.47
N HIS A 120 3.98 6.66 -11.57
CA HIS A 120 2.56 7.01 -11.69
C HIS A 120 1.94 6.49 -12.99
N LYS A 121 2.68 6.53 -14.10
CA LYS A 121 2.24 5.91 -15.36
C LYS A 121 2.09 4.41 -15.23
N GLN A 122 3.05 3.74 -14.57
CA GLN A 122 2.98 2.31 -14.32
C GLN A 122 1.79 1.92 -13.45
N ILE A 123 1.53 2.66 -12.36
CA ILE A 123 0.35 2.45 -11.52
C ILE A 123 -0.94 2.56 -12.35
N LYS A 124 -1.01 3.53 -13.26
CA LYS A 124 -2.18 3.70 -14.13
C LYS A 124 -2.37 2.51 -15.06
N ILE A 125 -1.29 2.02 -15.70
CA ILE A 125 -1.34 0.83 -16.56
C ILE A 125 -1.86 -0.37 -15.75
N ILE A 126 -1.33 -0.59 -14.55
CA ILE A 126 -1.76 -1.66 -13.66
C ILE A 126 -3.24 -1.48 -13.27
N ALA A 127 -3.68 -0.24 -12.99
CA ALA A 127 -5.07 0.05 -12.67
C ALA A 127 -6.04 -0.19 -13.83
N ASP A 128 -5.60 0.06 -15.04
CA ASP A 128 -6.39 -0.18 -16.25
C ASP A 128 -6.48 -1.70 -16.57
N HIS A 129 -5.51 -2.48 -16.11
CA HIS A 129 -5.46 -3.93 -16.35
C HIS A 129 -6.14 -4.75 -15.23
N PHE A 130 -6.05 -4.32 -13.97
CA PHE A 130 -6.57 -5.06 -12.82
C PHE A 130 -7.73 -4.37 -12.13
N ASP A 131 -8.95 -4.83 -12.35
CA ASP A 131 -10.15 -4.37 -11.62
C ASP A 131 -10.08 -4.61 -10.11
N SER A 132 -9.19 -5.51 -9.68
CA SER A 132 -8.97 -5.84 -8.28
C SER A 132 -8.01 -4.87 -7.57
N LEU A 133 -7.33 -3.98 -8.29
CA LEU A 133 -6.46 -2.97 -7.69
C LEU A 133 -7.31 -1.96 -6.90
N VAL A 134 -7.00 -1.86 -5.62
CA VAL A 134 -7.69 -0.97 -4.67
C VAL A 134 -6.92 0.31 -4.43
N TYR A 135 -5.60 0.22 -4.49
CA TYR A 135 -4.70 1.34 -4.24
C TYR A 135 -3.35 1.13 -4.90
N GLY A 136 -2.82 2.19 -5.48
CA GLY A 136 -1.45 2.28 -5.95
C GLY A 136 -0.82 3.59 -5.52
N GLY A 137 0.39 3.55 -4.98
CA GLY A 137 1.09 4.74 -4.54
C GLY A 137 2.61 4.55 -4.50
N LEU A 138 3.35 5.65 -4.40
CA LEU A 138 4.80 5.58 -4.26
C LEU A 138 5.18 4.97 -2.91
N SER A 139 6.22 4.14 -2.92
CA SER A 139 6.86 3.64 -1.70
C SER A 139 7.42 4.80 -0.85
N LEU A 140 7.80 4.52 0.39
CA LEU A 140 8.36 5.54 1.29
C LEU A 140 9.57 6.24 0.68
N SER A 141 10.43 5.51 -0.03
CA SER A 141 11.60 6.08 -0.70
C SER A 141 11.26 6.96 -1.89
N GLY A 142 10.10 6.77 -2.50
CA GLY A 142 9.73 7.36 -3.77
C GLY A 142 10.36 6.69 -4.99
N HIS A 143 11.14 5.62 -4.77
CA HIS A 143 11.84 4.87 -5.83
C HIS A 143 11.20 3.52 -6.15
N GLY A 144 10.00 3.29 -5.70
CA GLY A 144 9.21 2.11 -5.96
C GLY A 144 7.73 2.40 -5.76
N ILE A 145 6.90 1.39 -5.93
CA ILE A 145 5.45 1.49 -5.75
C ILE A 145 4.94 0.44 -4.77
N TYR A 146 3.82 0.79 -4.18
CA TYR A 146 3.10 0.00 -3.22
C TYR A 146 1.68 -0.20 -3.73
N LEU A 147 1.30 -1.44 -3.98
CA LEU A 147 0.02 -1.81 -4.58
C LEU A 147 -0.78 -2.64 -3.59
N ILE A 148 -2.09 -2.37 -3.50
CA ILE A 148 -3.02 -3.16 -2.71
C ILE A 148 -4.10 -3.70 -3.64
N PHE A 149 -4.23 -5.02 -3.67
CA PHE A 149 -5.26 -5.71 -4.45
C PHE A 149 -6.28 -6.37 -3.55
N ARG A 150 -7.52 -6.44 -4.01
CA ARG A 150 -8.56 -7.26 -3.40
C ARG A 150 -8.45 -8.68 -3.93
N ILE A 151 -8.56 -9.66 -3.03
CA ILE A 151 -8.62 -11.07 -3.37
C ILE A 151 -9.98 -11.67 -3.01
N ALA A 152 -10.41 -12.66 -3.78
CA ALA A 152 -11.71 -13.31 -3.57
C ALA A 152 -11.69 -14.29 -2.39
N ASP A 153 -10.59 -15.04 -2.26
CA ASP A 153 -10.44 -16.08 -1.24
C ASP A 153 -9.24 -15.79 -0.32
N PRO A 154 -9.49 -15.34 0.93
CA PRO A 154 -8.41 -15.04 1.87
C PRO A 154 -7.61 -16.28 2.31
N THR A 155 -8.14 -17.48 2.15
CA THR A 155 -7.43 -18.73 2.50
C THR A 155 -6.31 -19.02 1.51
N LYS A 156 -6.43 -18.49 0.28
CA LYS A 156 -5.48 -18.60 -0.82
C LYS A 156 -4.59 -17.34 -0.99
N HIS A 157 -4.29 -16.67 0.12
CA HIS A 157 -3.54 -15.42 0.11
C HIS A 157 -2.24 -15.50 -0.72
N TRP A 158 -1.43 -16.53 -0.50
CA TRP A 158 -0.16 -16.71 -1.18
C TRP A 158 -0.30 -17.08 -2.67
N GLU A 159 -1.32 -17.85 -3.01
CA GLU A 159 -1.62 -18.20 -4.40
C GLU A 159 -2.01 -16.94 -5.19
N HIS A 160 -2.91 -16.12 -4.62
CA HIS A 160 -3.30 -14.85 -5.21
C HIS A 160 -2.11 -13.89 -5.34
N LEU A 161 -1.27 -13.78 -4.30
CA LEU A 161 -0.08 -12.93 -4.33
C LEU A 161 0.87 -13.33 -5.46
N ASN A 162 1.19 -14.63 -5.55
CA ASN A 162 2.09 -15.14 -6.58
C ASN A 162 1.52 -14.94 -8.01
N SER A 163 0.22 -15.20 -8.21
CA SER A 163 -0.43 -14.98 -9.51
C SER A 163 -0.37 -13.52 -9.93
N LEU A 164 -0.68 -12.60 -9.02
CA LEU A 164 -0.60 -11.16 -9.27
C LEU A 164 0.83 -10.70 -9.60
N MET A 165 1.83 -11.21 -8.87
CA MET A 165 3.24 -10.88 -9.16
C MET A 165 3.66 -11.32 -10.56
N ILE A 166 3.36 -12.56 -10.94
CA ILE A 166 3.66 -13.10 -12.28
C ILE A 166 2.97 -12.26 -13.37
N GLU A 167 1.71 -11.87 -13.15
CA GLU A 167 0.94 -11.12 -14.14
C GLU A 167 1.40 -9.66 -14.27
N ILE A 168 1.90 -9.05 -13.19
CA ILE A 168 2.46 -7.69 -13.21
C ILE A 168 3.86 -7.66 -13.89
N GLU A 169 4.62 -8.75 -13.82
CA GLU A 169 5.96 -8.85 -14.43
C GLU A 169 5.92 -9.11 -15.94
N ASN A 170 4.81 -9.62 -16.48
CA ASN A 170 4.60 -9.89 -17.91
C ASN A 170 4.00 -8.68 -18.65
#